data_73b9f4a7d173342883e850c5922ee030
#
_entry.id   73b9f4a7d173342883e850c5922ee030
#
_cell.length_a   1.000
_cell.length_b   1.000
_cell.length_c   1.000
_cell.angle_alpha   90.00
_cell.angle_beta   90.00
_cell.angle_gamma   90.00
#
_symmetry.space_group_name_H-M   'P 1'
#
loop_
_entity.id
_entity.type
_entity.pdbx_description
1 polymer ?
#
loop_
_entity_poly.entity_id
_entity_poly.type
_entity_poly.pdbx_seq_one_letter_code
_entity_poly.pdbx_strand_id
1 'polypeptide(L)'
;MSLRKLFGFRENTKSRAYRARRAAELHGLVIRYVTERHGDNDDVIGRGGNLSLKGDQLLVFSSGEILLRANVAELDISHLMSGDGVILTAPNLEEGGRVRTMTAHYVYHRK
;
A
#
# COMPACT_ATOMS: atom_id res chain seq x y z
N MET A 1 -5.60 -30.60 -8.93
CA MET A 1 -4.91 -29.66 -8.79
C MET A 1 -4.33 -29.13 -9.94
N SER A 2 -4.44 -28.15 -10.08
CA SER A 2 -4.12 -27.64 -11.30
C SER A 2 -2.78 -27.04 -11.31
N LEU A 3 -2.29 -26.91 -12.47
CA LEU A 3 -1.07 -26.27 -12.71
C LEU A 3 -1.15 -24.85 -12.30
N ARG A 4 -2.30 -24.26 -12.46
CA ARG A 4 -2.53 -22.91 -12.11
C ARG A 4 -2.35 -22.69 -10.62
N LYS A 5 -2.84 -23.63 -9.82
CA LYS A 5 -2.71 -23.53 -8.42
C LYS A 5 -1.26 -23.64 -8.00
N LEU A 6 -0.54 -24.54 -8.63
CA LEU A 6 0.84 -24.69 -8.35
C LEU A 6 1.63 -23.46 -8.71
N PHE A 7 1.27 -22.88 -9.82
CA PHE A 7 1.93 -21.69 -10.29
C PHE A 7 1.66 -20.52 -9.33
N GLY A 8 0.45 -20.40 -8.87
CA GLY A 8 0.08 -19.38 -7.94
C GLY A 8 0.81 -19.53 -6.61
N PHE A 9 1.01 -20.76 -6.19
CA PHE A 9 1.70 -20.99 -4.96
C PHE A 9 3.15 -20.54 -5.08
N ARG A 10 3.77 -20.80 -6.18
CA ARG A 10 5.13 -20.40 -6.39
C ARG A 10 5.27 -18.90 -6.47
N GLU A 11 4.29 -18.26 -7.08
CA GLU A 11 4.27 -16.83 -7.17
C GLU A 11 4.11 -16.22 -5.80
N ASN A 12 3.29 -16.81 -4.97
CA ASN A 12 3.10 -16.31 -3.65
C ASN A 12 4.36 -16.32 -2.82
N THR A 13 5.14 -17.37 -2.92
CA THR A 13 6.38 -17.45 -2.18
C THR A 13 7.33 -16.36 -2.60
N LYS A 14 7.41 -16.15 -3.92
CA LYS A 14 8.27 -15.13 -4.42
C LYS A 14 7.73 -13.77 -4.06
N SER A 15 6.43 -13.62 -4.13
CA SER A 15 5.78 -12.36 -3.83
C SER A 15 5.96 -11.93 -2.41
N ARG A 16 6.05 -12.86 -1.50
CA ARG A 16 6.21 -12.51 -0.10
C ARG A 16 7.52 -11.78 0.15
N ALA A 17 8.61 -12.30 -0.39
CA ALA A 17 9.89 -11.66 -0.24
C ALA A 17 9.93 -10.33 -0.97
N TYR A 18 9.30 -10.29 -2.14
CA TYR A 18 9.24 -9.08 -2.94
C TYR A 18 8.44 -8.01 -2.20
N ARG A 19 7.30 -8.40 -1.64
CA ARG A 19 6.45 -7.46 -0.92
C ARG A 19 7.14 -6.91 0.32
N ALA A 20 7.87 -7.74 1.01
CA ALA A 20 8.59 -7.29 2.20
C ALA A 20 9.63 -6.26 1.82
N ARG A 21 10.33 -6.49 0.72
CA ARG A 21 11.36 -5.56 0.28
C ARG A 21 10.75 -4.25 -0.18
N ARG A 22 9.64 -4.33 -0.93
CA ARG A 22 8.98 -3.12 -1.39
C ARG A 22 8.41 -2.33 -0.23
N ALA A 23 7.84 -3.01 0.75
CA ALA A 23 7.30 -2.33 1.92
C ALA A 23 8.40 -1.63 2.69
N ALA A 24 9.56 -2.26 2.78
CA ALA A 24 10.68 -1.64 3.48
C ALA A 24 11.12 -0.35 2.79
N GLU A 25 11.02 -0.30 1.47
CA GLU A 25 11.37 0.89 0.71
C GLU A 25 10.40 2.03 0.96
N LEU A 26 9.20 1.70 1.38
CA LEU A 26 8.18 2.73 1.61
C LEU A 26 8.27 3.34 3.01
N HIS A 27 8.98 2.68 3.91
CA HIS A 27 9.03 3.14 5.29
C HIS A 27 9.65 4.54 5.38
N GLY A 28 8.94 5.42 6.03
CA GLY A 28 9.43 6.77 6.26
C GLY A 28 9.13 7.77 5.16
N LEU A 29 8.49 7.32 4.07
CA LEU A 29 8.17 8.26 3.00
C LEU A 29 7.08 9.21 3.45
N VAL A 30 7.26 10.48 3.15
CA VAL A 30 6.31 11.51 3.52
C VAL A 30 5.24 11.62 2.45
N ILE A 31 3.99 11.67 2.89
CA ILE A 31 2.84 11.70 1.99
C ILE A 31 2.30 13.11 1.87
N ARG A 32 1.97 13.52 0.65
CA ARG A 32 1.30 14.79 0.42
C ARG A 32 -0.19 14.61 0.64
N TYR A 33 -0.76 13.58 0.07
CA TYR A 33 -2.18 13.28 0.25
C TYR A 33 -2.44 11.83 -0.19
N VAL A 34 -3.57 11.32 0.24
CA VAL A 34 -3.99 9.96 -0.10
C VAL A 34 -5.33 10.05 -0.80
N THR A 35 -5.47 9.33 -1.90
CA THR A 35 -6.75 9.28 -2.62
C THR A 35 -7.27 7.85 -2.63
N GLU A 36 -8.58 7.75 -2.80
CA GLU A 36 -9.21 6.45 -2.94
C GLU A 36 -10.21 6.57 -4.07
N ARG A 37 -10.25 5.58 -4.92
CA ARG A 37 -11.14 5.64 -6.07
C ARG A 37 -12.53 5.17 -5.69
N HIS A 38 -13.53 5.96 -6.03
CA HIS A 38 -14.91 5.60 -5.84
C HIS A 38 -15.61 5.80 -7.18
N GLY A 39 -15.89 4.71 -7.88
CA GLY A 39 -16.43 4.78 -9.21
C GLY A 39 -15.42 5.41 -10.14
N ASP A 40 -15.79 6.51 -10.76
CA ASP A 40 -14.90 7.20 -11.69
C ASP A 40 -14.13 8.33 -11.03
N ASN A 41 -14.36 8.56 -9.75
CA ASN A 41 -13.74 9.68 -9.06
C ASN A 41 -12.67 9.22 -8.09
N ASP A 42 -11.63 10.04 -7.97
CA ASP A 42 -10.62 9.83 -6.96
C ASP A 42 -10.85 10.86 -5.87
N ASP A 43 -11.18 10.40 -4.69
CA ASP A 43 -11.44 11.30 -3.58
C ASP A 43 -10.22 11.39 -2.68
N VAL A 44 -9.91 12.60 -2.24
CA VAL A 44 -8.83 12.78 -1.29
C VAL A 44 -9.37 12.39 0.08
N ILE A 45 -8.80 11.35 0.66
CA ILE A 45 -9.26 10.87 1.96
C ILE A 45 -8.30 11.22 3.08
N GLY A 46 -7.15 11.78 2.77
CA GLY A 46 -6.22 12.24 3.79
C GLY A 46 -5.22 13.18 3.19
N ARG A 47 -4.71 14.09 4.02
CA ARG A 47 -3.70 15.03 3.58
C ARG A 47 -2.54 15.00 4.54
N GLY A 48 -1.34 14.97 3.98
CA GLY A 48 -0.13 14.89 4.78
C GLY A 48 0.02 13.52 5.40
N GLY A 49 1.11 13.30 6.07
CA GLY A 49 1.34 12.06 6.79
C GLY A 49 2.56 11.32 6.31
N ASN A 50 2.57 10.02 6.56
CA ASN A 50 3.70 9.21 6.14
C ASN A 50 3.32 7.75 6.08
N LEU A 51 4.21 6.96 5.48
CA LEU A 51 4.11 5.52 5.45
C LEU A 51 5.08 4.97 6.48
N SER A 52 4.65 3.99 7.24
CA SER A 52 5.47 3.43 8.30
C SER A 52 5.37 1.92 8.31
N LEU A 53 6.50 1.27 8.42
CA LEU A 53 6.53 -0.18 8.50
C LEU A 53 6.80 -0.56 9.96
N LYS A 54 5.88 -1.29 10.56
CA LYS A 54 6.04 -1.76 11.91
C LYS A 54 5.93 -3.26 11.92
N GLY A 55 7.06 -3.94 12.14
CA GLY A 55 7.08 -5.38 12.06
C GLY A 55 6.71 -5.82 10.67
N ASP A 56 5.66 -6.59 10.54
CA ASP A 56 5.21 -7.06 9.25
C ASP A 56 3.94 -6.36 8.79
N GLN A 57 3.68 -5.16 9.30
CA GLN A 57 2.52 -4.38 8.91
C GLN A 57 2.94 -3.03 8.36
N LEU A 58 2.27 -2.62 7.30
CA LEU A 58 2.47 -1.29 6.75
C LEU A 58 1.32 -0.41 7.17
N LEU A 59 1.62 0.80 7.65
CA LEU A 59 0.62 1.74 8.07
C LEU A 59 0.65 2.98 7.21
N VAL A 60 -0.52 3.45 6.83
CA VAL A 60 -0.67 4.71 6.12
C VAL A 60 -1.26 5.71 7.11
N PHE A 61 -0.43 6.65 7.56
CA PHE A 61 -0.88 7.71 8.44
C PHE A 61 -1.18 8.94 7.61
N SER A 62 -2.32 9.52 7.79
CA SER A 62 -2.67 10.73 7.08
C SER A 62 -3.78 11.44 7.83
N SER A 63 -3.78 12.75 7.82
CA SER A 63 -4.79 13.56 8.52
C SER A 63 -4.89 13.18 10.00
N GLY A 64 -3.78 12.77 10.57
CA GLY A 64 -3.74 12.46 12.00
C GLY A 64 -4.33 11.11 12.38
N GLU A 65 -4.57 10.23 11.41
CA GLU A 65 -5.12 8.93 11.73
C GLU A 65 -4.54 7.85 10.82
N ILE A 66 -4.77 6.61 11.19
CA ILE A 66 -4.32 5.48 10.39
C ILE A 66 -5.42 5.18 9.38
N LEU A 67 -5.14 5.42 8.10
CA LEU A 67 -6.09 5.13 7.04
C LEU A 67 -6.03 3.69 6.61
N LEU A 68 -4.86 3.06 6.72
CA LEU A 68 -4.69 1.68 6.32
C LEU A 68 -3.66 1.03 7.24
N ARG A 69 -3.99 -0.14 7.74
CA ARG A 69 -3.04 -0.99 8.44
C ARG A 69 -3.13 -2.33 7.76
N ALA A 70 -2.08 -2.77 7.15
CA ALA A 70 -2.12 -3.96 6.32
C ALA A 70 -0.95 -4.88 6.58
N ASN A 71 -1.22 -6.18 6.57
CA ASN A 71 -0.15 -7.14 6.64
C ASN A 71 0.61 -7.10 5.32
N VAL A 72 1.92 -6.99 5.40
CA VAL A 72 2.74 -6.93 4.21
C VAL A 72 2.53 -8.16 3.33
N ALA A 73 2.29 -9.30 3.94
CA ALA A 73 2.08 -10.54 3.19
C ALA A 73 0.83 -10.48 2.30
N GLU A 74 -0.10 -9.58 2.61
CA GLU A 74 -1.33 -9.46 1.85
C GLU A 74 -1.41 -8.15 1.09
N LEU A 75 -0.33 -7.42 1.02
CA LEU A 75 -0.31 -6.08 0.45
C LEU A 75 0.18 -6.10 -0.99
N ASP A 76 -0.61 -5.53 -1.87
CA ASP A 76 -0.19 -5.33 -3.23
C ASP A 76 0.30 -3.91 -3.36
N ILE A 77 1.49 -3.76 -3.88
CA ILE A 77 2.15 -2.47 -4.02
C ILE A 77 2.43 -2.22 -5.49
N SER A 78 1.94 -1.11 -5.99
CA SER A 78 2.13 -0.77 -7.38
C SER A 78 2.53 0.70 -7.47
N HIS A 79 3.66 1.00 -8.06
CA HIS A 79 4.10 2.38 -8.15
C HIS A 79 3.42 3.08 -9.32
N LEU A 80 3.14 4.37 -9.13
CA LEU A 80 2.60 5.17 -10.22
C LEU A 80 3.68 5.29 -11.29
N MET A 81 3.26 5.39 -12.54
CA MET A 81 4.21 5.52 -13.62
C MET A 81 5.03 6.79 -13.51
N SER A 82 4.46 7.81 -12.93
CA SER A 82 5.18 9.06 -12.72
C SER A 82 6.25 8.95 -11.64
N GLY A 83 6.15 7.91 -10.80
CA GLY A 83 7.13 7.70 -9.75
C GLY A 83 6.90 8.52 -8.49
N ASP A 84 5.82 9.29 -8.42
CA ASP A 84 5.59 10.14 -7.25
C ASP A 84 4.44 9.66 -6.38
N GLY A 85 4.15 8.37 -6.44
CA GLY A 85 3.14 7.80 -5.58
C GLY A 85 3.11 6.29 -5.67
N VAL A 86 2.30 5.68 -4.83
CA VAL A 86 2.18 4.23 -4.79
C VAL A 86 0.73 3.86 -4.53
N ILE A 87 0.28 2.83 -5.23
CA ILE A 87 -1.06 2.29 -5.04
C ILE A 87 -0.95 1.10 -4.12
N LEU A 88 -1.72 1.11 -3.05
CA LEU A 88 -1.69 0.06 -2.03
C LEU A 88 -3.06 -0.61 -1.95
N THR A 89 -3.08 -1.93 -2.10
CA THR A 89 -4.31 -2.70 -2.00
C THR A 89 -4.12 -3.80 -0.99
N ALA A 90 -4.98 -3.87 -0.01
CA ALA A 90 -4.89 -4.90 1.02
C ALA A 90 -6.12 -4.89 1.90
N PRO A 91 -6.35 -5.98 2.64
CA PRO A 91 -7.36 -5.95 3.69
C PRO A 91 -6.91 -4.97 4.77
N ASN A 92 -7.80 -4.09 5.16
CA ASN A 92 -7.50 -3.07 6.15
C ASN A 92 -7.84 -3.59 7.54
N LEU A 93 -6.83 -3.78 8.36
CA LEU A 93 -7.05 -4.33 9.69
C LEU A 93 -7.78 -3.36 10.61
N GLU A 94 -7.78 -2.08 10.26
CA GLU A 94 -8.54 -1.09 11.02
C GLU A 94 -10.03 -1.21 10.75
N GLU A 95 -10.41 -1.93 9.71
CA GLU A 95 -11.80 -2.09 9.31
C GLU A 95 -12.19 -3.55 9.20
N GLY A 96 -11.62 -4.39 10.05
CA GLY A 96 -12.01 -5.79 10.08
C GLY A 96 -11.61 -6.59 8.85
N GLY A 97 -10.63 -6.13 8.11
CA GLY A 97 -10.14 -6.86 6.94
C GLY A 97 -10.82 -6.50 5.64
N ARG A 98 -11.56 -5.40 5.63
CA ARG A 98 -12.19 -4.94 4.39
C ARG A 98 -11.09 -4.51 3.42
N VAL A 99 -11.15 -5.01 2.20
CA VAL A 99 -10.14 -4.68 1.20
C VAL A 99 -10.29 -3.26 0.73
N ARG A 100 -9.19 -2.52 0.78
CA ARG A 100 -9.16 -1.13 0.35
C ARG A 100 -8.04 -0.93 -0.65
N THR A 101 -8.24 -0.02 -1.57
CA THR A 101 -7.19 0.38 -2.50
C THR A 101 -7.03 1.89 -2.38
N MET A 102 -5.86 2.31 -2.01
CA MET A 102 -5.57 3.73 -1.86
C MET A 102 -4.29 4.08 -2.59
N THR A 103 -4.19 5.33 -3.00
CA THR A 103 -2.98 5.83 -3.63
C THR A 103 -2.37 6.88 -2.72
N ALA A 104 -1.15 6.63 -2.28
CA ALA A 104 -0.41 7.59 -1.48
C ALA A 104 0.50 8.38 -2.39
N HIS A 105 0.33 9.70 -2.40
CA HIS A 105 1.12 10.58 -3.25
C HIS A 105 2.20 11.22 -2.41
N TYR A 106 3.45 11.08 -2.84
CA TYR A 106 4.59 11.52 -2.04
C TYR A 106 4.80 13.01 -2.10
N VAL A 107 5.46 13.53 -1.08
CA VAL A 107 6.01 14.85 -1.16
C VAL A 107 7.16 14.75 -2.15
N TYR A 108 7.09 15.55 -3.19
CA TYR A 108 8.06 15.46 -4.25
C TYR A 108 9.25 16.30 -3.93
N HIS A 109 10.39 15.68 -3.78
CA HIS A 109 11.60 16.40 -3.51
C HIS A 109 12.44 16.43 -4.77
N ARG A 110 12.58 17.64 -5.33
CA ARG A 110 13.34 17.73 -6.50
C ARG A 110 14.72 18.08 -6.14
N LYS A 111 15.63 17.43 -6.70
CA LYS A 111 16.99 17.75 -6.36
C LYS A 111 17.56 18.79 -7.24
#